data_38fd3015141bd754f01a3df3beef6b72
#
_entry.id   38fd3015141bd754f01a3df3beef6b72
#
_cell.length_a   1.000
_cell.length_b   1.000
_cell.length_c   1.000
_cell.angle_alpha   90.00
_cell.angle_beta   90.00
_cell.angle_gamma   90.00
#
_symmetry.space_group_name_H-M   'P 1'
#
loop_
_entity.id
_entity.type
_entity.pdbx_description
1 polymer ?
#
loop_
_entity_poly.entity_id
_entity_poly.type
_entity_poly.pdbx_seq_one_letter_code
_entity_poly.pdbx_strand_id
1 'polypeptide(L)'
;MKKELYPWQETCLKHWFANNGRGIVQAVTGSGKTLLALTAAQQLEQKLKKPLQVKIVVPTSSLMWQWNRALREFLRPCDGYHKNIGLRGDGCKSSPDHKYMIYVINSARYELARQILTELKQGNFVLLIADECHHYSSGQNQLIFEFLPYIKENEAQFFSLGLTATLPSGQAGKDLCALLGKKVYTYGMSEASASHTVSKYDVFHIELAFRNDERNTYDELTEQLHLIYAKLLQRHPILRDLGHKERFEQLRQLCGSSDPQTAQMAAAWLGLTFKRKNLVCLASARMLCVGSLVRRLADQWTPGERILIFGERIRQADDLYLQLSAQYPGRVGRYHSQMGPQANKNTLERFRSGDLRILIACKSMDEGIDVPDASIGIILSGTSTQRQRVQRLGRIIRRQEGKTRALLYYLHIEGTTEESFFLPEHGETRSFDLKFCSEDQSFFHPAYEAASETYIRKLWRRGADKKQLREARHCLQAGSVRSDWLLDLSDAEKRIREAASVHNRNYWICMKNLKEP
;
A
#
# COMPACT_ATOMS: atom_id res chain seq x y z
N MET A 1 -25.57 -12.75 -6.81
CA MET A 1 -25.25 -12.10 -8.09
C MET A 1 -23.83 -12.45 -8.49
N LYS A 2 -23.59 -12.98 -9.70
CA LYS A 2 -22.21 -13.11 -10.23
C LYS A 2 -21.64 -11.70 -10.34
N LYS A 3 -20.49 -11.45 -9.73
CA LYS A 3 -19.77 -10.18 -9.94
C LYS A 3 -19.33 -10.15 -11.40
N GLU A 4 -19.75 -9.15 -12.15
CA GLU A 4 -19.31 -8.92 -13.52
C GLU A 4 -17.82 -8.60 -13.55
N LEU A 5 -17.13 -9.08 -14.57
CA LEU A 5 -15.73 -8.76 -14.78
C LEU A 5 -15.57 -7.33 -15.30
N TYR A 6 -14.50 -6.69 -14.88
CA TYR A 6 -14.08 -5.46 -15.53
C TYR A 6 -13.53 -5.74 -16.95
N PRO A 7 -13.66 -4.82 -17.91
CA PRO A 7 -13.18 -5.02 -19.29
C PRO A 7 -11.70 -5.45 -19.37
N TRP A 8 -10.85 -4.92 -18.50
CA TRP A 8 -9.44 -5.30 -18.44
C TRP A 8 -9.24 -6.77 -18.04
N GLN A 9 -10.10 -7.30 -17.16
CA GLN A 9 -10.05 -8.70 -16.73
C GLN A 9 -10.42 -9.64 -17.86
N GLU A 10 -11.42 -9.30 -18.66
CA GLU A 10 -11.80 -10.09 -19.85
C GLU A 10 -10.68 -10.10 -20.88
N THR A 11 -10.07 -8.96 -21.15
CA THR A 11 -8.93 -8.86 -22.07
C THR A 11 -7.72 -9.63 -21.55
N CYS A 12 -7.44 -9.53 -20.25
CA CYS A 12 -6.38 -10.28 -19.60
C CYS A 12 -6.57 -11.80 -19.71
N LEU A 13 -7.79 -12.29 -19.48
CA LEU A 13 -8.11 -13.72 -19.64
C LEU A 13 -7.89 -14.19 -21.08
N LYS A 14 -8.28 -13.41 -22.09
CA LYS A 14 -8.00 -13.74 -23.50
C LYS A 14 -6.52 -13.92 -23.76
N HIS A 15 -5.67 -12.99 -23.26
CA HIS A 15 -4.22 -13.07 -23.42
C HIS A 15 -3.61 -14.27 -22.66
N TRP A 16 -4.11 -14.56 -21.46
CA TRP A 16 -3.64 -15.71 -20.68
C TRP A 16 -3.97 -17.04 -21.36
N PHE A 17 -5.19 -17.19 -21.88
CA PHE A 17 -5.59 -18.36 -22.66
C PHE A 17 -4.81 -18.48 -23.98
N ALA A 18 -4.55 -17.36 -24.66
CA ALA A 18 -3.73 -17.35 -25.87
C ALA A 18 -2.26 -17.74 -25.60
N ASN A 19 -1.82 -17.63 -24.34
CA ASN A 19 -0.50 -18.10 -23.88
C ASN A 19 -0.59 -19.48 -23.20
N ASN A 20 -1.47 -20.36 -23.65
CA ASN A 20 -1.66 -21.74 -23.17
C ASN A 20 -1.95 -21.83 -21.66
N GLY A 21 -2.60 -20.82 -21.07
CA GLY A 21 -2.93 -20.82 -19.65
C GLY A 21 -1.70 -20.71 -18.73
N ARG A 22 -0.61 -20.09 -19.20
CA ARG A 22 0.61 -19.85 -18.40
C ARG A 22 1.03 -18.41 -18.52
N GLY A 23 1.34 -17.76 -17.38
CA GLY A 23 1.89 -16.42 -17.41
C GLY A 23 1.65 -15.60 -16.16
N ILE A 24 2.26 -14.41 -16.15
CA ILE A 24 2.20 -13.44 -15.06
C ILE A 24 1.33 -12.26 -15.45
N VAL A 25 0.43 -11.87 -14.56
CA VAL A 25 -0.40 -10.67 -14.66
C VAL A 25 0.11 -9.64 -13.65
N GLN A 26 0.57 -8.52 -14.18
CA GLN A 26 0.94 -7.37 -13.37
C GLN A 26 -0.25 -6.41 -13.31
N ALA A 27 -0.91 -6.30 -12.16
CA ALA A 27 -2.05 -5.41 -12.00
C ALA A 27 -2.03 -4.71 -10.65
N VAL A 28 -2.42 -3.44 -10.63
CA VAL A 28 -2.43 -2.61 -9.41
C VAL A 28 -3.24 -3.27 -8.30
N THR A 29 -2.88 -2.93 -7.05
CA THR A 29 -3.61 -3.40 -5.87
C THR A 29 -5.04 -2.84 -5.87
N GLY A 30 -6.02 -3.67 -5.50
CA GLY A 30 -7.43 -3.24 -5.51
C GLY A 30 -8.16 -3.41 -6.85
N SER A 31 -7.48 -3.80 -7.93
CA SER A 31 -8.08 -3.98 -9.25
C SER A 31 -8.92 -5.25 -9.44
N GLY A 32 -8.99 -6.14 -8.44
CA GLY A 32 -9.78 -7.36 -8.51
C GLY A 32 -9.01 -8.60 -9.01
N LYS A 33 -7.69 -8.68 -8.79
CA LYS A 33 -6.83 -9.83 -9.17
C LYS A 33 -7.39 -11.19 -8.71
N THR A 34 -7.95 -11.25 -7.50
CA THR A 34 -8.53 -12.48 -6.94
C THR A 34 -9.71 -12.97 -7.76
N LEU A 35 -10.63 -12.06 -8.15
CA LEU A 35 -11.77 -12.42 -9.01
C LEU A 35 -11.31 -12.89 -10.39
N LEU A 36 -10.33 -12.22 -10.98
CA LEU A 36 -9.69 -12.63 -12.24
C LEU A 36 -9.20 -14.09 -12.16
N ALA A 37 -8.44 -14.43 -11.11
CA ALA A 37 -7.86 -15.76 -10.97
C ALA A 37 -8.93 -16.85 -10.73
N LEU A 38 -9.95 -16.58 -9.93
CA LEU A 38 -11.06 -17.52 -9.72
C LEU A 38 -11.86 -17.73 -11.01
N THR A 39 -12.07 -16.67 -11.79
CA THR A 39 -12.72 -16.77 -13.09
C THR A 39 -11.85 -17.52 -14.10
N ALA A 40 -10.52 -17.31 -14.08
CA ALA A 40 -9.58 -18.08 -14.90
C ALA A 40 -9.70 -19.58 -14.62
N ALA A 41 -9.72 -19.98 -13.34
CA ALA A 41 -9.89 -21.37 -12.93
C ALA A 41 -11.22 -21.95 -13.43
N GLN A 42 -12.34 -21.22 -13.27
CA GLN A 42 -13.65 -21.66 -13.71
C GLN A 42 -13.73 -21.81 -15.23
N GLN A 43 -13.24 -20.83 -16.00
CA GLN A 43 -13.27 -20.88 -17.47
C GLN A 43 -12.32 -21.96 -18.00
N LEU A 44 -11.17 -22.18 -17.36
CA LEU A 44 -10.24 -23.24 -17.73
C LEU A 44 -10.91 -24.61 -17.58
N GLU A 45 -11.54 -24.89 -16.44
CA GLU A 45 -12.25 -26.14 -16.20
C GLU A 45 -13.36 -26.37 -17.23
N GLN A 46 -14.14 -25.34 -17.54
CA GLN A 46 -15.20 -25.43 -18.58
C GLN A 46 -14.63 -25.76 -19.96
N LYS A 47 -13.47 -25.22 -20.32
CA LYS A 47 -12.80 -25.51 -21.60
C LYS A 47 -12.22 -26.92 -21.64
N LEU A 48 -11.63 -27.37 -20.55
CA LEU A 48 -11.03 -28.72 -20.47
C LEU A 48 -12.09 -29.83 -20.46
N LYS A 49 -13.30 -29.52 -19.99
CA LYS A 49 -14.37 -30.51 -19.73
C LYS A 49 -13.91 -31.68 -18.85
N LYS A 50 -12.92 -31.43 -17.99
CA LYS A 50 -12.32 -32.40 -17.07
C LYS A 50 -12.08 -31.71 -15.71
N PRO A 51 -12.02 -32.48 -14.60
CA PRO A 51 -11.74 -31.92 -13.29
C PRO A 51 -10.43 -31.19 -13.26
N LEU A 52 -10.40 -30.02 -12.62
CA LEU A 52 -9.23 -29.18 -12.44
C LEU A 52 -8.88 -29.07 -10.96
N GLN A 53 -7.65 -29.39 -10.59
CA GLN A 53 -7.08 -29.15 -9.28
C GLN A 53 -6.47 -27.75 -9.22
N VAL A 54 -6.89 -26.93 -8.27
CA VAL A 54 -6.43 -25.55 -8.14
C VAL A 54 -5.58 -25.39 -6.87
N LYS A 55 -4.30 -25.07 -7.04
CA LYS A 55 -3.35 -24.86 -5.97
C LYS A 55 -3.03 -23.36 -5.91
N ILE A 56 -3.37 -22.72 -4.80
CA ILE A 56 -3.21 -21.28 -4.58
C ILE A 56 -2.09 -21.09 -3.55
N VAL A 57 -1.05 -20.35 -3.90
CA VAL A 57 0.06 -20.06 -2.97
C VAL A 57 0.06 -18.58 -2.65
N VAL A 58 0.14 -18.28 -1.37
CA VAL A 58 0.15 -16.93 -0.82
C VAL A 58 1.32 -16.72 0.15
N PRO A 59 1.88 -15.50 0.25
CA PRO A 59 3.02 -15.26 1.14
C PRO A 59 2.67 -15.27 2.63
N THR A 60 1.43 -14.99 3.03
CA THR A 60 1.05 -14.80 4.44
C THR A 60 -0.25 -15.52 4.82
N SER A 61 -0.39 -15.84 6.11
CA SER A 61 -1.62 -16.42 6.66
C SER A 61 -2.85 -15.50 6.47
N SER A 62 -2.64 -14.19 6.54
CA SER A 62 -3.73 -13.23 6.32
C SER A 62 -4.28 -13.29 4.90
N LEU A 63 -3.40 -13.41 3.88
CA LEU A 63 -3.83 -13.62 2.49
C LEU A 63 -4.52 -14.98 2.31
N MET A 64 -4.08 -16.02 3.01
CA MET A 64 -4.75 -17.32 2.99
C MET A 64 -6.22 -17.19 3.43
N TRP A 65 -6.47 -16.50 4.51
CA TRP A 65 -7.84 -16.27 5.00
C TRP A 65 -8.65 -15.36 4.08
N GLN A 66 -8.02 -14.37 3.44
CA GLN A 66 -8.66 -13.51 2.44
C GLN A 66 -9.09 -14.33 1.21
N TRP A 67 -8.20 -15.18 0.69
CA TRP A 67 -8.49 -16.09 -0.42
C TRP A 67 -9.60 -17.09 -0.06
N ASN A 68 -9.54 -17.66 1.15
CA ASN A 68 -10.59 -18.57 1.62
C ASN A 68 -11.96 -17.89 1.64
N ARG A 69 -12.06 -16.64 2.13
CA ARG A 69 -13.30 -15.86 2.11
C ARG A 69 -13.77 -15.61 0.68
N ALA A 70 -12.89 -15.10 -0.18
CA ALA A 70 -13.20 -14.79 -1.57
C ALA A 70 -13.67 -16.04 -2.33
N LEU A 71 -13.01 -17.19 -2.10
CA LEU A 71 -13.35 -18.46 -2.72
C LEU A 71 -14.72 -18.98 -2.24
N ARG A 72 -15.00 -18.86 -0.93
CA ARG A 72 -16.32 -19.20 -0.38
C ARG A 72 -17.44 -18.34 -0.98
N GLU A 73 -17.22 -17.05 -1.13
CA GLU A 73 -18.18 -16.13 -1.76
C GLU A 73 -18.38 -16.49 -3.24
N PHE A 74 -17.30 -16.80 -3.96
CA PHE A 74 -17.33 -17.16 -5.37
C PHE A 74 -18.06 -18.47 -5.63
N LEU A 75 -17.88 -19.48 -4.77
CA LEU A 75 -18.46 -20.81 -4.89
C LEU A 75 -19.82 -20.95 -4.21
N ARG A 76 -20.28 -19.96 -3.45
CA ARG A 76 -21.56 -20.02 -2.69
C ARG A 76 -22.77 -20.52 -3.47
N PRO A 77 -22.92 -20.26 -4.80
CA PRO A 77 -24.00 -20.80 -5.57
C PRO A 77 -24.00 -22.34 -5.76
N CYS A 78 -22.85 -23.00 -5.41
CA CYS A 78 -22.69 -24.44 -5.56
C CYS A 78 -22.93 -25.15 -4.21
N ASP A 79 -23.81 -26.13 -4.16
CA ASP A 79 -24.06 -26.92 -2.95
C ASP A 79 -22.79 -27.66 -2.47
N GLY A 80 -22.55 -27.68 -1.17
CA GLY A 80 -21.40 -28.39 -0.57
C GLY A 80 -20.03 -27.79 -0.89
N TYR A 81 -19.95 -26.56 -1.40
CA TYR A 81 -18.70 -25.89 -1.83
C TYR A 81 -17.60 -25.88 -0.76
N HIS A 82 -17.94 -25.83 0.52
CA HIS A 82 -16.99 -25.83 1.64
C HIS A 82 -16.17 -27.13 1.74
N LYS A 83 -16.69 -28.27 1.25
CA LYS A 83 -15.97 -29.55 1.18
C LYS A 83 -14.87 -29.54 0.11
N ASN A 84 -14.88 -28.56 -0.79
CA ASN A 84 -13.91 -28.44 -1.89
C ASN A 84 -12.73 -27.54 -1.56
N ILE A 85 -12.65 -26.94 -0.36
CA ILE A 85 -11.64 -25.96 0.01
C ILE A 85 -10.79 -26.51 1.16
N GLY A 86 -9.49 -26.66 0.93
CA GLY A 86 -8.49 -27.03 1.92
C GLY A 86 -7.49 -25.90 2.18
N LEU A 87 -6.94 -25.86 3.39
CA LEU A 87 -5.98 -24.86 3.87
C LEU A 87 -4.72 -25.54 4.41
N ARG A 88 -3.54 -25.00 4.07
CA ARG A 88 -2.23 -25.41 4.58
C ARG A 88 -1.43 -24.19 5.03
N GLY A 89 -1.24 -24.07 6.33
CA GLY A 89 -0.59 -22.93 7.00
C GLY A 89 -1.43 -22.41 8.15
N ASP A 90 -0.87 -21.58 9.01
CA ASP A 90 -1.54 -21.00 10.18
C ASP A 90 -2.20 -22.07 11.09
N GLY A 91 -1.52 -23.20 11.30
CA GLY A 91 -2.05 -24.34 12.04
C GLY A 91 -3.03 -25.24 11.27
N CYS A 92 -3.52 -24.81 10.11
CA CYS A 92 -4.41 -25.62 9.27
C CYS A 92 -3.65 -26.71 8.53
N LYS A 93 -4.20 -27.94 8.54
CA LYS A 93 -3.62 -29.14 7.91
C LYS A 93 -4.70 -29.94 7.15
N SER A 94 -5.39 -29.31 6.20
CA SER A 94 -6.39 -30.01 5.38
C SER A 94 -5.76 -31.11 4.52
N SER A 95 -6.54 -32.16 4.17
CA SER A 95 -6.13 -33.14 3.19
C SER A 95 -5.80 -32.49 1.84
N PRO A 96 -4.79 -32.99 1.10
CA PRO A 96 -4.42 -32.46 -0.21
C PRO A 96 -5.46 -32.69 -1.30
N ASP A 97 -6.47 -33.56 -1.08
CA ASP A 97 -7.44 -34.00 -2.08
C ASP A 97 -8.53 -32.97 -2.41
N HIS A 98 -8.53 -31.85 -1.69
CA HIS A 98 -9.49 -30.78 -1.98
C HIS A 98 -9.19 -30.14 -3.34
N LYS A 99 -10.23 -29.87 -4.09
CA LYS A 99 -10.16 -29.24 -5.41
C LYS A 99 -9.40 -27.90 -5.36
N TYR A 100 -9.71 -27.07 -4.38
CA TYR A 100 -9.03 -25.80 -4.13
C TYR A 100 -8.19 -25.91 -2.87
N MET A 101 -6.89 -25.90 -3.02
CA MET A 101 -5.96 -25.89 -1.90
C MET A 101 -5.25 -24.57 -1.80
N ILE A 102 -5.33 -23.90 -0.63
CA ILE A 102 -4.64 -22.65 -0.36
C ILE A 102 -3.47 -22.92 0.59
N TYR A 103 -2.28 -22.55 0.16
CA TYR A 103 -1.03 -22.76 0.90
C TYR A 103 -0.41 -21.42 1.30
N VAL A 104 0.02 -21.31 2.56
CA VAL A 104 1.02 -20.31 2.92
C VAL A 104 2.39 -20.80 2.44
N ILE A 105 3.20 -19.90 1.87
CA ILE A 105 4.49 -20.24 1.24
C ILE A 105 5.40 -21.11 2.12
N ASN A 106 5.44 -20.83 3.43
CA ASN A 106 6.26 -21.61 4.36
C ASN A 106 5.85 -23.09 4.45
N SER A 107 4.57 -23.41 4.27
CA SER A 107 4.05 -24.78 4.18
C SER A 107 4.20 -25.34 2.76
N ALA A 108 3.99 -24.51 1.75
CA ALA A 108 4.09 -24.89 0.34
C ALA A 108 5.47 -25.44 -0.04
N ARG A 109 6.55 -24.86 0.50
CA ARG A 109 7.94 -25.27 0.23
C ARG A 109 8.20 -26.77 0.40
N TYR A 110 7.52 -27.41 1.34
CA TYR A 110 7.78 -28.80 1.70
C TYR A 110 6.84 -29.82 1.03
N GLU A 111 5.67 -29.35 0.57
CA GLU A 111 4.60 -30.28 0.16
C GLU A 111 4.13 -30.06 -1.28
N LEU A 112 4.11 -28.81 -1.77
CA LEU A 112 3.39 -28.46 -2.98
C LEU A 112 3.98 -29.11 -4.25
N ALA A 113 5.29 -29.09 -4.40
CA ALA A 113 5.95 -29.67 -5.58
C ALA A 113 5.62 -31.15 -5.72
N ARG A 114 5.72 -31.90 -4.62
CA ARG A 114 5.38 -33.34 -4.59
C ARG A 114 3.89 -33.57 -4.91
N GLN A 115 3.02 -32.74 -4.37
CA GLN A 115 1.58 -32.88 -4.60
C GLN A 115 1.22 -32.61 -6.07
N ILE A 116 1.75 -31.55 -6.68
CA ILE A 116 1.54 -31.26 -8.11
C ILE A 116 2.02 -32.42 -8.98
N LEU A 117 3.19 -33.01 -8.69
CA LEU A 117 3.69 -34.17 -9.42
C LEU A 117 2.77 -35.37 -9.27
N THR A 118 2.23 -35.63 -8.09
CA THR A 118 1.30 -36.73 -7.85
C THR A 118 0.01 -36.55 -8.66
N GLU A 119 -0.58 -35.35 -8.63
CA GLU A 119 -1.80 -35.02 -9.38
C GLU A 119 -1.61 -35.19 -10.89
N LEU A 120 -0.50 -34.68 -11.43
CA LEU A 120 -0.19 -34.78 -12.86
C LEU A 120 0.04 -36.25 -13.29
N LYS A 121 0.73 -37.04 -12.48
CA LYS A 121 0.92 -38.49 -12.75
C LYS A 121 -0.38 -39.28 -12.70
N GLN A 122 -1.36 -38.84 -11.93
CA GLN A 122 -2.71 -39.40 -11.90
C GLN A 122 -3.58 -38.97 -13.11
N GLY A 123 -3.05 -38.11 -14.00
CA GLY A 123 -3.77 -37.61 -15.17
C GLY A 123 -4.66 -36.42 -14.87
N ASN A 124 -4.57 -35.81 -13.69
CA ASN A 124 -5.33 -34.62 -13.32
C ASN A 124 -4.75 -33.38 -14.01
N PHE A 125 -5.63 -32.40 -14.27
CA PHE A 125 -5.22 -31.07 -14.69
C PHE A 125 -4.97 -30.21 -13.46
N VAL A 126 -3.87 -29.43 -13.45
CA VAL A 126 -3.47 -28.62 -12.31
C VAL A 126 -3.29 -27.17 -12.72
N LEU A 127 -3.92 -26.23 -12.00
CA LEU A 127 -3.66 -24.80 -12.08
C LEU A 127 -2.98 -24.32 -10.81
N LEU A 128 -1.76 -23.79 -10.95
CA LEU A 128 -1.04 -23.10 -9.89
C LEU A 128 -1.31 -21.60 -9.97
N ILE A 129 -1.96 -21.03 -8.96
CA ILE A 129 -2.13 -19.58 -8.77
C ILE A 129 -1.10 -19.11 -7.74
N ALA A 130 -0.17 -18.27 -8.17
CA ALA A 130 0.89 -17.71 -7.34
C ALA A 130 0.57 -16.23 -7.04
N ASP A 131 -0.09 -15.96 -5.91
CA ASP A 131 -0.43 -14.59 -5.53
C ASP A 131 0.78 -13.86 -4.94
N GLU A 132 0.89 -12.55 -5.21
CA GLU A 132 2.07 -11.73 -4.92
C GLU A 132 3.37 -12.44 -5.34
N CYS A 133 3.40 -12.92 -6.59
CA CYS A 133 4.41 -13.85 -7.10
C CYS A 133 5.86 -13.32 -7.03
N HIS A 134 6.05 -12.02 -6.86
CA HIS A 134 7.37 -11.43 -6.63
C HIS A 134 8.09 -11.97 -5.37
N HIS A 135 7.36 -12.56 -4.41
CA HIS A 135 7.96 -13.23 -3.25
C HIS A 135 8.67 -14.54 -3.59
N TYR A 136 8.38 -15.11 -4.75
CA TYR A 136 8.89 -16.43 -5.13
C TYR A 136 10.20 -16.36 -5.93
N SER A 137 10.82 -15.18 -6.04
CA SER A 137 12.15 -14.99 -6.64
C SER A 137 13.31 -15.38 -5.70
N SER A 138 13.07 -15.55 -4.38
CA SER A 138 14.11 -15.97 -3.44
C SER A 138 14.36 -17.48 -3.49
N GLY A 139 15.62 -17.94 -3.33
CA GLY A 139 16.01 -19.33 -3.49
C GLY A 139 15.17 -20.33 -2.67
N GLN A 140 14.88 -20.03 -1.40
CA GLN A 140 14.03 -20.90 -0.58
C GLN A 140 12.58 -20.96 -1.06
N ASN A 141 12.04 -19.87 -1.60
CA ASN A 141 10.67 -19.84 -2.11
C ASN A 141 10.54 -20.52 -3.47
N GLN A 142 11.62 -20.66 -4.22
CA GLN A 142 11.64 -21.37 -5.49
C GLN A 142 11.45 -22.87 -5.34
N LEU A 143 11.64 -23.45 -4.15
CA LEU A 143 11.39 -24.87 -3.87
C LEU A 143 9.98 -25.33 -4.28
N ILE A 144 8.99 -24.42 -4.25
CA ILE A 144 7.62 -24.75 -4.73
C ILE A 144 7.57 -25.11 -6.21
N PHE A 145 8.59 -24.80 -7.00
CA PHE A 145 8.67 -25.05 -8.44
C PHE A 145 9.62 -26.21 -8.80
N GLU A 146 10.18 -26.93 -7.84
CA GLU A 146 11.10 -28.06 -8.08
C GLU A 146 10.50 -29.16 -8.94
N PHE A 147 9.18 -29.21 -9.08
CA PHE A 147 8.51 -30.19 -9.94
C PHE A 147 8.65 -29.89 -11.45
N LEU A 148 8.92 -28.64 -11.86
CA LEU A 148 8.91 -28.24 -13.27
C LEU A 148 9.81 -29.07 -14.19
N PRO A 149 11.04 -29.47 -13.82
CA PRO A 149 11.86 -30.32 -14.68
C PRO A 149 11.27 -31.72 -14.93
N TYR A 150 10.36 -32.18 -14.06
CA TYR A 150 9.82 -33.55 -14.07
C TYR A 150 8.46 -33.66 -14.74
N ILE A 151 7.87 -32.58 -15.26
CA ILE A 151 6.53 -32.57 -15.84
C ILE A 151 6.52 -32.53 -17.37
N LYS A 152 7.65 -32.74 -18.06
CA LYS A 152 7.76 -32.61 -19.53
C LYS A 152 6.69 -33.41 -20.28
N GLU A 153 6.40 -34.62 -19.83
CA GLU A 153 5.39 -35.49 -20.44
C GLU A 153 3.93 -35.04 -20.13
N ASN A 154 3.75 -34.31 -19.03
CA ASN A 154 2.44 -33.82 -18.56
C ASN A 154 2.30 -32.31 -18.67
N GLU A 155 3.16 -31.64 -19.43
CA GLU A 155 3.19 -30.17 -19.51
C GLU A 155 1.86 -29.59 -20.00
N ALA A 156 1.14 -30.27 -20.88
CA ALA A 156 -0.17 -29.88 -21.37
C ALA A 156 -1.27 -29.92 -20.29
N GLN A 157 -1.03 -30.56 -19.14
CA GLN A 157 -1.96 -30.64 -18.01
C GLN A 157 -1.65 -29.62 -16.91
N PHE A 158 -0.54 -28.87 -17.04
CA PHE A 158 -0.11 -27.89 -16.06
C PHE A 158 -0.32 -26.46 -16.54
N PHE A 159 -1.00 -25.66 -15.73
CA PHE A 159 -1.30 -24.25 -15.95
C PHE A 159 -0.75 -23.41 -14.80
N SER A 160 -0.39 -22.16 -15.07
CA SER A 160 0.12 -21.24 -14.05
C SER A 160 -0.37 -19.81 -14.26
N LEU A 161 -0.71 -19.16 -13.15
CA LEU A 161 -1.13 -17.76 -13.13
C LEU A 161 -0.41 -17.04 -11.98
N GLY A 162 0.62 -16.27 -12.33
CA GLY A 162 1.27 -15.37 -11.38
C GLY A 162 0.54 -14.05 -11.28
N LEU A 163 0.28 -13.57 -10.06
CA LEU A 163 -0.36 -12.28 -9.81
C LEU A 163 0.60 -11.40 -9.01
N THR A 164 0.78 -10.16 -9.43
CA THR A 164 1.58 -9.18 -8.68
C THR A 164 1.19 -7.76 -9.03
N ALA A 165 1.40 -6.82 -8.12
CA ALA A 165 1.31 -5.39 -8.45
C ALA A 165 2.59 -4.86 -9.11
N THR A 166 3.73 -5.46 -8.79
CA THR A 166 5.05 -5.05 -9.30
C THR A 166 5.90 -6.28 -9.60
N LEU A 167 6.26 -6.47 -10.86
CA LEU A 167 7.21 -7.51 -11.25
C LEU A 167 8.64 -7.01 -10.98
N PRO A 168 9.51 -7.80 -10.33
CA PRO A 168 10.90 -7.44 -10.14
C PRO A 168 11.62 -7.19 -11.47
N SER A 169 12.54 -6.25 -11.49
CA SER A 169 13.44 -6.00 -12.62
C SER A 169 14.67 -6.93 -12.58
N GLY A 170 15.39 -7.02 -13.67
CA GLY A 170 16.63 -7.78 -13.77
C GLY A 170 16.43 -9.30 -13.72
N GLN A 171 17.40 -10.02 -13.13
CA GLN A 171 17.43 -11.49 -13.12
C GLN A 171 16.23 -12.09 -12.38
N ALA A 172 15.85 -11.53 -11.22
CA ALA A 172 14.71 -12.01 -10.43
C ALA A 172 13.39 -12.03 -11.22
N GLY A 173 13.16 -11.05 -12.09
CA GLY A 173 11.99 -11.02 -12.96
C GLY A 173 12.07 -12.06 -14.08
N LYS A 174 13.26 -12.29 -14.65
CA LYS A 174 13.49 -13.33 -15.65
C LYS A 174 13.27 -14.72 -15.08
N ASP A 175 13.75 -14.98 -13.87
CA ASP A 175 13.56 -16.25 -13.16
C ASP A 175 12.09 -16.54 -12.92
N LEU A 176 11.32 -15.56 -12.46
CA LEU A 176 9.86 -15.70 -12.29
C LEU A 176 9.14 -15.98 -13.60
N CYS A 177 9.56 -15.33 -14.68
CA CYS A 177 9.00 -15.60 -16.02
C CYS A 177 9.34 -17.00 -16.53
N ALA A 178 10.51 -17.54 -16.19
CA ALA A 178 10.87 -18.92 -16.51
C ALA A 178 10.01 -19.94 -15.74
N LEU A 179 9.65 -19.63 -14.48
CA LEU A 179 8.88 -20.52 -13.60
C LEU A 179 7.38 -20.49 -13.89
N LEU A 180 6.79 -19.30 -14.06
CA LEU A 180 5.35 -19.08 -14.18
C LEU A 180 4.86 -18.79 -15.61
N GLY A 181 5.77 -18.59 -16.55
CA GLY A 181 5.47 -18.09 -17.90
C GLY A 181 5.70 -16.59 -18.04
N LYS A 182 5.78 -16.11 -19.28
CA LYS A 182 6.01 -14.68 -19.56
C LYS A 182 4.93 -13.77 -18.97
N LYS A 183 5.22 -12.49 -18.83
CA LYS A 183 4.22 -11.49 -18.49
C LYS A 183 3.21 -11.35 -19.63
N VAL A 184 1.96 -11.72 -19.39
CA VAL A 184 0.88 -11.74 -20.39
C VAL A 184 0.04 -10.49 -20.41
N TYR A 185 -0.03 -9.78 -19.26
CA TYR A 185 -0.83 -8.56 -19.15
C TYR A 185 -0.24 -7.59 -18.12
N THR A 186 -0.39 -6.30 -18.41
CA THR A 186 -0.10 -5.22 -17.46
C THR A 186 -1.32 -4.33 -17.34
N TYR A 187 -1.78 -4.08 -16.12
CA TYR A 187 -2.85 -3.13 -15.80
C TYR A 187 -2.32 -2.12 -14.79
N GLY A 188 -1.90 -0.98 -15.33
CA GLY A 188 -1.25 0.09 -14.58
C GLY A 188 -2.23 0.99 -13.83
N MET A 189 -1.67 1.93 -13.05
CA MET A 189 -2.46 2.90 -12.28
C MET A 189 -3.22 3.85 -13.21
N SER A 190 -2.62 4.27 -14.33
CA SER A 190 -3.26 5.15 -15.32
C SER A 190 -4.52 4.52 -15.92
N GLU A 191 -4.42 3.25 -16.33
CA GLU A 191 -5.55 2.50 -16.90
C GLU A 191 -6.63 2.25 -15.84
N ALA A 192 -6.23 1.92 -14.61
CA ALA A 192 -7.15 1.67 -13.51
C ALA A 192 -7.91 2.95 -13.08
N SER A 193 -7.28 4.10 -13.14
CA SER A 193 -7.89 5.40 -12.90
C SER A 193 -8.84 5.78 -14.03
N ALA A 194 -8.40 5.66 -15.29
CA ALA A 194 -9.22 5.99 -16.47
C ALA A 194 -10.48 5.12 -16.59
N SER A 195 -10.38 3.83 -16.22
CA SER A 195 -11.52 2.89 -16.24
C SER A 195 -12.35 2.92 -14.96
N HIS A 196 -12.09 3.86 -14.04
CA HIS A 196 -12.76 3.96 -12.73
C HIS A 196 -12.74 2.66 -11.90
N THR A 197 -11.80 1.77 -12.14
CA THR A 197 -11.60 0.54 -11.33
C THR A 197 -11.09 0.87 -9.93
N VAL A 198 -10.32 1.95 -9.81
CA VAL A 198 -9.90 2.53 -8.53
C VAL A 198 -10.50 3.94 -8.37
N SER A 199 -10.62 4.41 -7.13
CA SER A 199 -11.09 5.78 -6.87
C SER A 199 -10.06 6.80 -7.37
N LYS A 200 -10.51 7.93 -7.88
CA LYS A 200 -9.66 9.11 -8.08
C LYS A 200 -9.03 9.49 -6.74
N TYR A 201 -7.82 10.01 -6.76
CA TYR A 201 -7.12 10.40 -5.53
C TYR A 201 -6.30 11.66 -5.74
N ASP A 202 -6.07 12.36 -4.64
CA ASP A 202 -5.20 13.53 -4.57
C ASP A 202 -4.04 13.24 -3.62
N VAL A 203 -2.86 13.72 -3.99
CA VAL A 203 -1.62 13.52 -3.24
C VAL A 203 -1.17 14.86 -2.66
N PHE A 204 -0.86 14.87 -1.38
CA PHE A 204 -0.32 16.00 -0.67
C PHE A 204 1.08 15.66 -0.14
N HIS A 205 2.09 16.34 -0.64
CA HIS A 205 3.45 16.27 -0.13
C HIS A 205 3.60 17.33 0.94
N ILE A 206 3.80 16.92 2.19
CA ILE A 206 3.95 17.83 3.32
C ILE A 206 5.42 17.90 3.72
N GLU A 207 6.04 19.02 3.43
CA GLU A 207 7.40 19.35 3.83
C GLU A 207 7.43 19.75 5.31
N LEU A 208 8.34 19.13 6.04
CA LEU A 208 8.59 19.34 7.46
C LEU A 208 10.04 19.78 7.68
N ALA A 209 10.28 20.67 8.61
CA ALA A 209 11.63 21.01 9.05
C ALA A 209 12.02 20.20 10.28
N PHE A 210 13.30 19.82 10.37
CA PHE A 210 13.89 19.39 11.64
C PHE A 210 13.93 20.52 12.65
N ARG A 211 13.88 20.19 13.94
CA ARG A 211 14.36 21.11 14.96
C ARG A 211 15.88 21.31 14.81
N ASN A 212 16.40 22.40 15.35
CA ASN A 212 17.83 22.72 15.22
C ASN A 212 18.76 21.62 15.74
N ASP A 213 18.41 21.01 16.88
CA ASP A 213 19.18 19.89 17.46
C ASP A 213 19.12 18.62 16.59
N GLU A 214 17.97 18.33 15.99
CA GLU A 214 17.80 17.22 15.06
C GLU A 214 18.58 17.47 13.75
N ARG A 215 18.56 18.70 13.22
CA ARG A 215 19.31 19.08 12.02
C ARG A 215 20.82 18.93 12.23
N ASN A 216 21.34 19.48 13.31
CA ASN A 216 22.75 19.35 13.63
C ASN A 216 23.17 17.87 13.72
N THR A 217 22.39 17.05 14.42
CA THR A 217 22.66 15.61 14.53
C THR A 217 22.61 14.91 13.16
N TYR A 218 21.67 15.30 12.29
CA TYR A 218 21.56 14.73 10.94
C TYR A 218 22.77 15.06 10.08
N ASP A 219 23.25 16.31 10.16
CA ASP A 219 24.39 16.79 9.39
C ASP A 219 25.69 16.14 9.87
N GLU A 220 25.89 16.00 11.19
CA GLU A 220 27.02 15.27 11.78
C GLU A 220 27.04 13.80 11.35
N LEU A 221 25.89 13.11 11.39
CA LEU A 221 25.79 11.72 10.94
C LEU A 221 26.10 11.59 9.44
N THR A 222 25.66 12.57 8.66
CA THR A 222 25.89 12.59 7.20
C THR A 222 27.36 12.80 6.87
N GLU A 223 28.04 13.70 7.57
CA GLU A 223 29.46 13.93 7.41
C GLU A 223 30.29 12.68 7.78
N GLN A 224 29.99 12.06 8.92
CA GLN A 224 30.63 10.80 9.33
C GLN A 224 30.43 9.68 8.30
N LEU A 225 29.23 9.55 7.74
CA LEU A 225 28.94 8.58 6.67
C LEU A 225 29.79 8.82 5.42
N HIS A 226 29.94 10.10 5.02
CA HIS A 226 30.77 10.47 3.86
C HIS A 226 32.24 10.14 4.10
N LEU A 227 32.78 10.45 5.27
CA LEU A 227 34.18 10.18 5.64
C LEU A 227 34.48 8.68 5.65
N ILE A 228 33.60 7.86 6.27
CA ILE A 228 33.78 6.39 6.30
C ILE A 228 33.65 5.82 4.89
N TYR A 229 32.67 6.28 4.12
CA TYR A 229 32.45 5.80 2.76
C TYR A 229 33.62 6.13 1.83
N ALA A 230 34.22 7.32 1.94
CA ALA A 230 35.42 7.70 1.19
C ALA A 230 36.60 6.75 1.49
N LYS A 231 36.82 6.38 2.76
CA LYS A 231 37.84 5.40 3.16
C LYS A 231 37.53 3.99 2.60
N LEU A 232 36.27 3.58 2.61
CA LEU A 232 35.86 2.30 2.03
C LEU A 232 36.06 2.27 0.51
N LEU A 233 35.78 3.38 -0.20
CA LEU A 233 36.01 3.49 -1.64
C LEU A 233 37.49 3.39 -2.03
N GLN A 234 38.41 3.90 -1.21
CA GLN A 234 39.85 3.75 -1.44
C GLN A 234 40.29 2.29 -1.39
N ARG A 235 39.69 1.48 -0.52
CA ARG A 235 40.01 0.06 -0.36
C ARG A 235 39.20 -0.86 -1.30
N HIS A 236 37.99 -0.46 -1.62
CA HIS A 236 37.04 -1.23 -2.44
C HIS A 236 36.46 -0.34 -3.55
N PRO A 237 37.22 -0.01 -4.60
CA PRO A 237 36.77 0.91 -5.66
C PRO A 237 35.48 0.45 -6.37
N ILE A 238 35.22 -0.86 -6.42
CA ILE A 238 34.01 -1.42 -7.03
C ILE A 238 32.70 -0.87 -6.44
N LEU A 239 32.74 -0.39 -5.18
CA LEU A 239 31.57 0.22 -4.54
C LEU A 239 31.07 1.48 -5.26
N ARG A 240 31.90 2.12 -6.09
CA ARG A 240 31.53 3.32 -6.88
C ARG A 240 30.53 3.00 -7.95
N ASP A 241 30.70 1.85 -8.60
CA ASP A 241 29.96 1.48 -9.81
C ASP A 241 28.67 0.71 -9.48
N LEU A 242 28.46 0.35 -8.21
CA LEU A 242 27.29 -0.37 -7.75
C LEU A 242 26.07 0.54 -7.57
N GLY A 243 24.90 0.06 -7.96
CA GLY A 243 23.62 0.67 -7.63
C GLY A 243 23.38 0.70 -6.11
N HIS A 244 22.46 1.54 -5.65
CA HIS A 244 22.22 1.75 -4.22
C HIS A 244 21.94 0.44 -3.44
N LYS A 245 21.15 -0.47 -4.00
CA LYS A 245 20.81 -1.76 -3.37
C LYS A 245 22.01 -2.70 -3.32
N GLU A 246 22.70 -2.86 -4.44
CA GLU A 246 23.88 -3.71 -4.56
C GLU A 246 25.01 -3.22 -3.65
N ARG A 247 25.23 -1.92 -3.59
CA ARG A 247 26.17 -1.27 -2.68
C ARG A 247 25.87 -1.60 -1.22
N PHE A 248 24.60 -1.52 -0.82
CA PHE A 248 24.20 -1.86 0.56
C PHE A 248 24.44 -3.34 0.88
N GLU A 249 24.14 -4.24 -0.06
CA GLU A 249 24.40 -5.68 0.09
C GLU A 249 25.91 -5.96 0.16
N GLN A 250 26.72 -5.32 -0.69
CA GLN A 250 28.18 -5.45 -0.65
C GLN A 250 28.77 -4.95 0.67
N LEU A 251 28.28 -3.82 1.19
CA LEU A 251 28.72 -3.33 2.50
C LEU A 251 28.34 -4.27 3.65
N ARG A 252 27.20 -4.94 3.56
CA ARG A 252 26.83 -6.02 4.52
C ARG A 252 27.80 -7.20 4.45
N GLN A 253 28.19 -7.60 3.25
CA GLN A 253 29.18 -8.68 3.08
C GLN A 253 30.54 -8.27 3.65
N LEU A 254 30.97 -7.04 3.44
CA LEU A 254 32.22 -6.49 3.97
C LEU A 254 32.27 -6.47 5.52
N CYS A 255 31.14 -6.50 6.22
CA CYS A 255 31.14 -6.67 7.67
C CYS A 255 31.74 -8.04 8.12
N GLY A 256 31.72 -9.04 7.26
CA GLY A 256 32.36 -10.35 7.47
C GLY A 256 33.76 -10.47 6.83
N SER A 257 34.38 -9.37 6.41
CA SER A 257 35.71 -9.38 5.78
C SER A 257 36.78 -9.89 6.73
N SER A 258 37.76 -10.61 6.18
CA SER A 258 38.96 -11.03 6.91
C SER A 258 39.88 -9.86 7.32
N ASP A 259 39.76 -8.71 6.65
CA ASP A 259 40.41 -7.47 7.07
C ASP A 259 39.60 -6.77 8.18
N PRO A 260 40.08 -6.74 9.45
CA PRO A 260 39.35 -6.18 10.57
C PRO A 260 38.98 -4.70 10.39
N GLN A 261 39.84 -3.92 9.72
CA GLN A 261 39.59 -2.50 9.50
C GLN A 261 38.43 -2.28 8.52
N THR A 262 38.39 -3.05 7.43
CA THR A 262 37.29 -3.01 6.46
C THR A 262 35.97 -3.45 7.12
N ALA A 263 36.01 -4.56 7.89
CA ALA A 263 34.83 -5.03 8.61
C ALA A 263 34.27 -3.99 9.58
N GLN A 264 35.15 -3.36 10.37
CA GLN A 264 34.78 -2.30 11.31
C GLN A 264 34.20 -1.06 10.61
N MET A 265 34.83 -0.60 9.52
CA MET A 265 34.32 0.55 8.76
C MET A 265 32.96 0.25 8.11
N ALA A 266 32.77 -0.93 7.53
CA ALA A 266 31.50 -1.33 6.95
C ALA A 266 30.38 -1.41 8.01
N ALA A 267 30.67 -2.00 9.16
CA ALA A 267 29.72 -2.07 10.29
C ALA A 267 29.39 -0.68 10.83
N ALA A 268 30.38 0.20 10.98
CA ALA A 268 30.18 1.58 11.42
C ALA A 268 29.29 2.34 10.42
N TRP A 269 29.56 2.23 9.12
CA TRP A 269 28.75 2.89 8.09
C TRP A 269 27.30 2.41 8.11
N LEU A 270 27.06 1.11 8.24
CA LEU A 270 25.70 0.58 8.37
C LEU A 270 25.02 1.10 9.63
N GLY A 271 25.71 1.08 10.77
CA GLY A 271 25.19 1.59 12.03
C GLY A 271 24.80 3.07 11.97
N LEU A 272 25.64 3.92 11.38
CA LEU A 272 25.34 5.34 11.18
C LEU A 272 24.17 5.54 10.20
N THR A 273 24.08 4.73 9.13
CA THR A 273 22.95 4.77 8.20
C THR A 273 21.64 4.47 8.91
N PHE A 274 21.62 3.48 9.80
CA PHE A 274 20.44 3.18 10.62
C PHE A 274 20.11 4.28 11.62
N LYS A 275 21.11 4.87 12.27
CA LYS A 275 20.93 6.02 13.19
C LYS A 275 20.33 7.21 12.45
N ARG A 276 20.90 7.59 11.29
CA ARG A 276 20.38 8.67 10.47
C ARG A 276 18.95 8.43 10.00
N LYS A 277 18.65 7.19 9.52
CA LYS A 277 17.28 6.82 9.14
C LYS A 277 16.31 6.89 10.33
N ASN A 278 16.74 6.47 11.52
CA ASN A 278 15.91 6.57 12.72
C ASN A 278 15.59 8.03 13.07
N LEU A 279 16.57 8.92 13.00
CA LEU A 279 16.38 10.34 13.26
C LEU A 279 15.32 10.93 12.31
N VAL A 280 15.42 10.65 11.02
CA VAL A 280 14.43 11.09 10.02
C VAL A 280 13.04 10.53 10.34
N CYS A 281 12.94 9.23 10.63
CA CYS A 281 11.64 8.59 10.92
C CYS A 281 10.98 9.13 12.20
N LEU A 282 11.78 9.47 13.22
CA LEU A 282 11.30 9.89 14.54
C LEU A 282 11.30 11.41 14.75
N ALA A 283 11.57 12.19 13.70
CA ALA A 283 11.58 13.64 13.76
C ALA A 283 10.32 14.19 14.44
N SER A 284 10.51 15.07 15.42
CA SER A 284 9.44 15.60 16.29
C SER A 284 8.34 16.31 15.53
N ALA A 285 8.67 16.99 14.43
CA ALA A 285 7.73 17.68 13.56
C ALA A 285 6.64 16.74 12.98
N ARG A 286 6.95 15.44 12.79
CA ARG A 286 5.97 14.47 12.26
C ARG A 286 4.77 14.28 13.18
N MET A 287 5.03 14.16 14.48
CA MET A 287 3.97 13.97 15.47
C MET A 287 3.07 15.20 15.59
N LEU A 288 3.67 16.39 15.57
CA LEU A 288 2.93 17.66 15.57
C LEU A 288 2.10 17.83 14.29
N CYS A 289 2.70 17.56 13.14
CA CYS A 289 2.03 17.63 11.85
C CYS A 289 0.82 16.70 11.77
N VAL A 290 0.99 15.41 12.15
CA VAL A 290 -0.12 14.45 12.09
C VAL A 290 -1.24 14.81 13.05
N GLY A 291 -0.93 15.25 14.28
CA GLY A 291 -1.94 15.72 15.22
C GLY A 291 -2.76 16.89 14.65
N SER A 292 -2.10 17.87 14.04
CA SER A 292 -2.76 19.01 13.40
C SER A 292 -3.52 18.63 12.12
N LEU A 293 -2.94 17.75 11.30
CA LEU A 293 -3.58 17.26 10.09
C LEU A 293 -4.87 16.50 10.41
N VAL A 294 -4.81 15.54 11.35
CA VAL A 294 -5.98 14.75 11.77
C VAL A 294 -7.07 15.67 12.33
N ARG A 295 -6.72 16.69 13.12
CA ARG A 295 -7.67 17.67 13.65
C ARG A 295 -8.42 18.39 12.53
N ARG A 296 -7.70 18.94 11.54
CA ARG A 296 -8.31 19.63 10.39
C ARG A 296 -9.16 18.71 9.52
N LEU A 297 -8.72 17.45 9.34
CA LEU A 297 -9.51 16.45 8.61
C LEU A 297 -10.77 16.08 9.38
N ALA A 298 -10.68 15.95 10.71
CA ALA A 298 -11.81 15.59 11.57
C ALA A 298 -12.88 16.69 11.67
N ASP A 299 -12.50 17.96 11.54
CA ASP A 299 -13.44 19.09 11.51
C ASP A 299 -14.47 18.98 10.37
N GLN A 300 -14.11 18.32 9.29
CA GLN A 300 -14.96 18.11 8.11
C GLN A 300 -15.26 16.64 7.84
N TRP A 301 -15.29 15.82 8.87
CA TRP A 301 -15.51 14.38 8.75
C TRP A 301 -16.87 14.04 8.17
N THR A 302 -16.89 13.35 7.05
CA THR A 302 -18.13 12.82 6.47
C THR A 302 -18.46 11.42 7.03
N PRO A 303 -19.74 11.00 7.00
CA PRO A 303 -20.10 9.62 7.35
C PRO A 303 -19.31 8.61 6.51
N GLY A 304 -18.75 7.59 7.16
CA GLY A 304 -17.95 6.54 6.50
C GLY A 304 -16.49 6.90 6.19
N GLU A 305 -16.07 8.16 6.33
CA GLU A 305 -14.69 8.58 6.13
C GLU A 305 -13.78 8.02 7.24
N ARG A 306 -12.66 7.39 6.85
CA ARG A 306 -11.70 6.75 7.76
C ARG A 306 -10.28 7.11 7.37
N ILE A 307 -9.41 7.23 8.38
CA ILE A 307 -7.99 7.59 8.25
C ILE A 307 -7.14 6.36 8.55
N LEU A 308 -6.21 6.05 7.65
CA LEU A 308 -5.19 5.03 7.83
C LEU A 308 -3.81 5.69 7.85
N ILE A 309 -3.10 5.56 8.97
CA ILE A 309 -1.79 6.17 9.18
C ILE A 309 -0.73 5.06 9.14
N PHE A 310 0.28 5.22 8.28
CA PHE A 310 1.38 4.28 8.13
C PHE A 310 2.66 4.81 8.75
N GLY A 311 3.21 4.09 9.71
CA GLY A 311 4.52 4.35 10.33
C GLY A 311 5.53 3.25 10.06
N GLU A 312 6.81 3.55 10.26
CA GLU A 312 7.89 2.56 10.15
C GLU A 312 8.38 2.03 11.51
N ARG A 313 8.04 2.69 12.61
CA ARG A 313 8.51 2.37 13.96
C ARG A 313 7.33 2.13 14.90
N ILE A 314 7.40 1.02 15.64
CA ILE A 314 6.35 0.65 16.61
C ILE A 314 6.21 1.74 17.68
N ARG A 315 7.34 2.22 18.25
CA ARG A 315 7.32 3.30 19.24
C ARG A 315 6.56 4.53 18.72
N GLN A 316 6.83 4.97 17.49
CA GLN A 316 6.12 6.11 16.89
C GLN A 316 4.62 5.84 16.75
N ALA A 317 4.23 4.61 16.39
CA ALA A 317 2.82 4.23 16.29
C ALA A 317 2.14 4.23 17.67
N ASP A 318 2.83 3.79 18.72
CA ASP A 318 2.34 3.79 20.11
C ASP A 318 2.20 5.21 20.65
N ASP A 319 3.20 6.06 20.47
CA ASP A 319 3.18 7.47 20.90
C ASP A 319 2.03 8.23 20.19
N LEU A 320 1.87 8.02 18.89
CA LEU A 320 0.78 8.62 18.12
C LEU A 320 -0.59 8.09 18.55
N TYR A 321 -0.70 6.80 18.89
CA TYR A 321 -1.92 6.22 19.42
C TYR A 321 -2.32 6.89 20.74
N LEU A 322 -1.39 7.09 21.66
CA LEU A 322 -1.65 7.78 22.94
C LEU A 322 -2.12 9.22 22.68
N GLN A 323 -1.41 9.95 21.82
CA GLN A 323 -1.76 11.34 21.49
C GLN A 323 -3.17 11.47 20.88
N LEU A 324 -3.48 10.66 19.87
CA LEU A 324 -4.76 10.74 19.17
C LEU A 324 -5.91 10.13 19.98
N SER A 325 -5.67 9.12 20.82
CA SER A 325 -6.71 8.55 21.68
C SER A 325 -7.18 9.51 22.76
N ALA A 326 -6.30 10.41 23.23
CA ALA A 326 -6.68 11.48 24.14
C ALA A 326 -7.62 12.51 23.47
N GLN A 327 -7.45 12.75 22.16
CA GLN A 327 -8.28 13.69 21.40
C GLN A 327 -9.57 13.04 20.86
N TYR A 328 -9.53 11.75 20.52
CA TYR A 328 -10.64 11.00 19.91
C TYR A 328 -10.90 9.69 20.67
N PRO A 329 -11.44 9.75 21.90
CA PRO A 329 -11.65 8.58 22.76
C PRO A 329 -12.49 7.50 22.06
N GLY A 330 -12.01 6.25 22.11
CA GLY A 330 -12.70 5.10 21.51
C GLY A 330 -12.71 5.03 19.97
N ARG A 331 -12.16 6.03 19.26
CA ARG A 331 -12.17 6.12 17.78
C ARG A 331 -10.82 5.78 17.14
N VAL A 332 -9.78 5.57 17.92
CA VAL A 332 -8.41 5.31 17.44
C VAL A 332 -8.03 3.86 17.72
N GLY A 333 -7.43 3.21 16.76
CA GLY A 333 -6.83 1.89 16.89
C GLY A 333 -5.36 1.89 16.46
N ARG A 334 -4.60 0.93 16.97
CA ARG A 334 -3.22 0.67 16.48
C ARG A 334 -3.07 -0.77 16.06
N TYR A 335 -2.14 -1.02 15.15
CA TYR A 335 -1.86 -2.33 14.59
C TYR A 335 -0.36 -2.51 14.36
N HIS A 336 0.28 -3.45 15.04
CA HIS A 336 1.68 -3.82 14.84
C HIS A 336 1.99 -5.21 15.40
N SER A 337 3.16 -5.77 15.06
CA SER A 337 3.55 -7.14 15.38
C SER A 337 3.62 -7.47 16.89
N GLN A 338 3.82 -6.48 17.76
CA GLN A 338 3.92 -6.69 19.20
C GLN A 338 2.56 -6.75 19.93
N MET A 339 1.44 -6.46 19.24
CA MET A 339 0.10 -6.48 19.88
C MET A 339 -0.49 -7.90 20.02
N GLY A 340 0.07 -8.87 19.36
CA GLY A 340 -0.48 -10.22 19.27
C GLY A 340 -1.65 -10.36 18.27
N PRO A 341 -1.91 -11.61 17.81
CA PRO A 341 -2.86 -11.87 16.72
C PRO A 341 -4.31 -11.48 17.05
N GLN A 342 -4.78 -11.78 18.27
CA GLN A 342 -6.17 -11.53 18.66
C GLN A 342 -6.48 -10.04 18.80
N ALA A 343 -5.58 -9.26 19.40
CA ALA A 343 -5.75 -7.81 19.56
C ALA A 343 -5.74 -7.12 18.18
N ASN A 344 -4.83 -7.53 17.30
CA ASN A 344 -4.76 -7.06 15.92
C ASN A 344 -6.05 -7.37 15.15
N LYS A 345 -6.58 -8.59 15.26
CA LYS A 345 -7.84 -9.01 14.64
C LYS A 345 -9.01 -8.14 15.11
N ASN A 346 -9.17 -7.98 16.42
CA ASN A 346 -10.23 -7.15 17.01
C ASN A 346 -10.13 -5.68 16.53
N THR A 347 -8.93 -5.13 16.46
CA THR A 347 -8.70 -3.77 15.95
C THR A 347 -9.15 -3.63 14.49
N LEU A 348 -8.82 -4.59 13.63
CA LEU A 348 -9.24 -4.56 12.23
C LEU A 348 -10.75 -4.71 12.06
N GLU A 349 -11.40 -5.56 12.87
CA GLU A 349 -12.85 -5.73 12.86
C GLU A 349 -13.57 -4.44 13.29
N ARG A 350 -13.12 -3.78 14.36
CA ARG A 350 -13.65 -2.49 14.81
C ARG A 350 -13.39 -1.36 13.81
N PHE A 351 -12.27 -1.38 13.09
CA PHE A 351 -12.03 -0.41 12.00
C PHE A 351 -12.92 -0.71 10.79
N ARG A 352 -13.22 -1.98 10.51
CA ARG A 352 -14.14 -2.40 9.44
C ARG A 352 -15.59 -2.05 9.73
N SER A 353 -16.06 -2.20 10.97
CA SER A 353 -17.40 -1.78 11.40
C SER A 353 -17.59 -0.26 11.42
N GLY A 354 -16.49 0.53 11.47
CA GLY A 354 -16.53 1.97 11.59
C GLY A 354 -16.54 2.48 13.04
N ASP A 355 -16.44 1.58 14.05
CA ASP A 355 -16.26 1.96 15.45
C ASP A 355 -14.95 2.73 15.63
N LEU A 356 -13.89 2.28 14.96
CA LEU A 356 -12.64 3.02 14.85
C LEU A 356 -12.64 3.81 13.53
N ARG A 357 -12.30 5.08 13.61
CA ARG A 357 -12.17 5.99 12.47
C ARG A 357 -10.73 6.25 12.06
N ILE A 358 -9.80 6.06 12.99
CA ILE A 358 -8.36 6.23 12.79
C ILE A 358 -7.68 4.92 13.10
N LEU A 359 -6.87 4.42 12.17
CA LEU A 359 -6.05 3.23 12.37
C LEU A 359 -4.59 3.58 12.12
N ILE A 360 -3.74 3.37 13.12
CA ILE A 360 -2.30 3.57 13.04
C ILE A 360 -1.63 2.21 12.84
N ALA A 361 -0.90 2.06 11.74
CA ALA A 361 -0.29 0.81 11.35
C ALA A 361 1.23 0.93 11.24
N CYS A 362 1.97 -0.04 11.76
CA CYS A 362 3.41 -0.11 11.61
C CYS A 362 3.81 -1.34 10.79
N LYS A 363 4.66 -1.15 9.78
CA LYS A 363 5.33 -2.14 8.89
C LYS A 363 4.59 -3.44 8.53
N SER A 364 3.90 -4.08 9.47
CA SER A 364 3.23 -5.38 9.29
C SER A 364 2.04 -5.35 8.34
N MET A 365 1.58 -4.16 7.93
CA MET A 365 0.48 -4.00 6.95
C MET A 365 0.95 -3.92 5.49
N ASP A 366 2.24 -3.95 5.24
CA ASP A 366 2.76 -3.80 3.88
C ASP A 366 2.43 -5.01 3.00
N GLU A 367 2.27 -6.22 3.59
CA GLU A 367 2.03 -7.45 2.84
C GLU A 367 0.90 -8.30 3.43
N GLY A 368 -0.13 -8.53 2.63
CA GLY A 368 -1.08 -9.62 2.85
C GLY A 368 -2.16 -9.44 3.90
N ILE A 369 -2.28 -8.30 4.57
CA ILE A 369 -3.34 -8.08 5.54
C ILE A 369 -4.55 -7.46 4.85
N ASP A 370 -5.74 -8.01 5.10
CA ASP A 370 -7.02 -7.44 4.66
C ASP A 370 -7.38 -6.21 5.52
N VAL A 371 -6.67 -5.11 5.26
CA VAL A 371 -7.01 -3.83 5.89
C VAL A 371 -8.29 -3.31 5.26
N PRO A 372 -9.28 -2.95 6.08
CA PRO A 372 -10.50 -2.32 5.58
C PRO A 372 -10.17 -1.03 4.84
N ASP A 373 -10.98 -0.74 3.83
CA ASP A 373 -10.80 0.43 2.99
C ASP A 373 -10.88 1.72 3.80
N ALA A 374 -9.99 2.65 3.49
CA ALA A 374 -9.97 4.00 4.03
C ALA A 374 -10.06 5.03 2.90
N SER A 375 -10.56 6.22 3.20
CA SER A 375 -10.62 7.33 2.25
C SER A 375 -9.42 8.26 2.35
N ILE A 376 -8.74 8.23 3.49
CA ILE A 376 -7.60 9.08 3.80
C ILE A 376 -6.42 8.22 4.23
N GLY A 377 -5.26 8.43 3.59
CA GLY A 377 -4.01 7.80 3.94
C GLY A 377 -2.96 8.82 4.38
N ILE A 378 -2.27 8.57 5.48
CA ILE A 378 -1.15 9.40 5.93
C ILE A 378 0.09 8.52 6.05
N ILE A 379 1.15 8.87 5.34
CA ILE A 379 2.43 8.18 5.35
C ILE A 379 3.41 9.02 6.13
N LEU A 380 3.76 8.56 7.35
CA LEU A 380 4.59 9.30 8.30
C LEU A 380 6.03 9.45 7.82
N SER A 381 6.58 8.43 7.17
CA SER A 381 7.96 8.42 6.69
C SER A 381 8.05 7.69 5.36
N GLY A 382 8.97 8.12 4.52
CA GLY A 382 9.21 7.52 3.21
C GLY A 382 9.62 6.06 3.33
N THR A 383 8.97 5.17 2.56
CA THR A 383 9.37 3.78 2.45
C THR A 383 10.39 3.60 1.34
N SER A 384 11.42 2.84 1.62
CA SER A 384 12.54 2.60 0.69
C SER A 384 12.15 1.86 -0.60
N THR A 385 10.95 1.29 -0.70
CA THR A 385 10.54 0.50 -1.88
C THR A 385 9.30 1.06 -2.56
N GLN A 386 9.36 1.23 -3.88
CA GLN A 386 8.21 1.62 -4.72
C GLN A 386 7.02 0.67 -4.52
N ARG A 387 7.28 -0.62 -4.32
CA ARG A 387 6.27 -1.65 -4.11
C ARG A 387 5.42 -1.39 -2.86
N GLN A 388 6.04 -1.10 -1.72
CA GLN A 388 5.30 -0.81 -0.48
C GLN A 388 4.42 0.42 -0.62
N ARG A 389 4.91 1.45 -1.33
CA ARG A 389 4.12 2.65 -1.64
C ARG A 389 2.89 2.32 -2.47
N VAL A 390 3.05 1.54 -3.54
CA VAL A 390 1.93 1.09 -4.40
C VAL A 390 0.93 0.23 -3.63
N GLN A 391 1.38 -0.65 -2.74
CA GLN A 391 0.51 -1.47 -1.90
C GLN A 391 -0.28 -0.64 -0.88
N ARG A 392 0.36 0.34 -0.23
CA ARG A 392 -0.31 1.26 0.71
C ARG A 392 -1.34 2.11 -0.02
N LEU A 393 -0.95 2.70 -1.16
CA LEU A 393 -1.87 3.45 -2.03
C LEU A 393 -3.08 2.60 -2.42
N GLY A 394 -2.88 1.37 -2.88
CA GLY A 394 -3.95 0.48 -3.30
C GLY A 394 -5.00 0.15 -2.22
N ARG A 395 -4.70 0.37 -0.94
CA ARG A 395 -5.67 0.23 0.17
C ARG A 395 -6.51 1.50 0.37
N ILE A 396 -5.99 2.65 -0.02
CA ILE A 396 -6.65 3.94 0.10
C ILE A 396 -7.55 4.22 -1.10
N ILE A 397 -7.13 3.83 -2.30
CA ILE A 397 -7.83 4.13 -3.55
C ILE A 397 -8.89 3.09 -3.96
N ARG A 398 -9.16 2.06 -3.16
CA ARG A 398 -10.23 1.11 -3.47
C ARG A 398 -11.55 1.86 -3.63
N ARG A 399 -12.30 1.45 -4.66
CA ARG A 399 -13.61 2.03 -4.93
C ARG A 399 -14.59 1.67 -3.81
N GLN A 400 -15.24 2.69 -3.26
CA GLN A 400 -16.34 2.54 -2.30
C GLN A 400 -17.53 3.37 -2.76
N GLU A 401 -18.72 2.91 -2.45
CA GLU A 401 -19.95 3.65 -2.70
C GLU A 401 -19.95 4.96 -1.88
N GLY A 402 -20.24 6.08 -2.53
CA GLY A 402 -20.21 7.42 -1.92
C GLY A 402 -18.82 8.07 -1.82
N LYS A 403 -17.73 7.39 -2.15
CA LYS A 403 -16.38 7.94 -2.15
C LYS A 403 -16.06 8.63 -3.48
N THR A 404 -15.95 9.94 -3.47
CA THR A 404 -15.63 10.73 -4.68
C THR A 404 -14.14 10.71 -5.00
N ARG A 405 -13.29 10.97 -4.01
CA ARG A 405 -11.81 10.96 -4.14
C ARG A 405 -11.18 10.43 -2.85
N ALA A 406 -10.00 9.86 -2.96
CA ALA A 406 -9.16 9.53 -1.83
C ALA A 406 -8.12 10.63 -1.60
N LEU A 407 -7.71 10.86 -0.35
CA LEU A 407 -6.66 11.81 -0.01
C LEU A 407 -5.46 11.05 0.53
N LEU A 408 -4.27 11.36 0.01
CA LEU A 408 -3.04 10.71 0.40
C LEU A 408 -1.99 11.75 0.78
N TYR A 409 -1.49 11.68 2.01
CA TYR A 409 -0.51 12.61 2.56
C TYR A 409 0.83 11.91 2.73
N TYR A 410 1.88 12.45 2.13
CA TYR A 410 3.26 12.04 2.31
C TYR A 410 4.01 13.10 3.11
N LEU A 411 4.46 12.74 4.30
CA LEU A 411 5.29 13.60 5.12
C LEU A 411 6.77 13.32 4.82
N HIS A 412 7.52 14.35 4.53
CA HIS A 412 8.96 14.26 4.30
C HIS A 412 9.70 15.38 5.03
N ILE A 413 10.94 15.12 5.41
CA ILE A 413 11.80 16.12 6.04
C ILE A 413 12.66 16.79 4.97
N GLU A 414 12.61 18.11 4.92
CA GLU A 414 13.39 18.96 4.02
C GLU A 414 14.89 18.66 4.07
N GLY A 415 15.55 18.60 2.91
CA GLY A 415 16.98 18.33 2.78
C GLY A 415 17.39 16.93 3.17
N THR A 416 16.49 15.94 3.07
CA THR A 416 16.79 14.53 3.30
C THR A 416 16.55 13.68 2.07
N THR A 417 16.98 12.41 2.13
CA THR A 417 16.78 11.45 1.03
C THR A 417 15.29 11.07 0.80
N GLU A 418 14.37 11.51 1.65
CA GLU A 418 12.94 11.22 1.49
C GLU A 418 12.31 11.97 0.32
N GLU A 419 12.85 13.12 -0.07
CA GLU A 419 12.37 13.91 -1.22
C GLU A 419 12.41 13.12 -2.54
N SER A 420 13.31 12.15 -2.67
CA SER A 420 13.42 11.29 -3.84
C SER A 420 12.35 10.20 -3.93
N PHE A 421 11.46 10.07 -2.94
CA PHE A 421 10.48 9.01 -2.84
C PHE A 421 9.06 9.40 -3.28
N PHE A 422 8.88 10.52 -3.95
CA PHE A 422 7.58 10.92 -4.46
C PHE A 422 7.03 9.91 -5.48
N LEU A 423 5.72 9.66 -5.40
CA LEU A 423 5.06 8.83 -6.39
C LEU A 423 4.97 9.62 -7.71
N PRO A 424 5.24 8.98 -8.86
CA PRO A 424 4.97 9.61 -10.13
C PRO A 424 3.46 9.89 -10.26
N GLU A 425 3.14 11.06 -10.79
CA GLU A 425 1.76 11.43 -11.12
C GLU A 425 1.24 10.53 -12.23
N HIS A 426 0.05 10.00 -12.07
CA HIS A 426 -0.60 9.14 -13.04
C HIS A 426 -2.04 9.60 -13.32
N GLY A 427 -2.31 9.93 -14.57
CA GLY A 427 -3.66 10.22 -15.05
C GLY A 427 -4.29 11.47 -14.39
N GLU A 428 -5.49 11.34 -13.83
CA GLU A 428 -6.24 12.43 -13.18
C GLU A 428 -5.82 12.69 -11.72
N THR A 429 -4.64 12.25 -11.30
CA THR A 429 -4.08 12.52 -9.97
C THR A 429 -3.69 13.99 -9.89
N ARG A 430 -4.12 14.69 -8.83
CA ARG A 430 -3.65 16.03 -8.50
C ARG A 430 -2.60 15.92 -7.40
N SER A 431 -1.53 16.68 -7.53
CA SER A 431 -0.45 16.75 -6.55
C SER A 431 -0.38 18.16 -5.96
N PHE A 432 -0.16 18.23 -4.64
CA PHE A 432 -0.09 19.46 -3.88
C PHE A 432 1.11 19.44 -2.96
N ASP A 433 1.92 20.50 -3.01
CA ASP A 433 3.04 20.70 -2.09
C ASP A 433 2.61 21.65 -0.98
N LEU A 434 2.68 21.18 0.27
CA LEU A 434 2.38 21.91 1.47
C LEU A 434 3.62 22.01 2.35
N LYS A 435 3.79 23.16 3.01
CA LYS A 435 4.74 23.31 4.10
C LYS A 435 4.02 23.32 5.44
N PHE A 436 4.57 22.60 6.40
CA PHE A 436 4.05 22.60 7.77
C PHE A 436 4.98 23.42 8.68
N CYS A 437 4.41 24.41 9.33
CA CYS A 437 5.08 25.18 10.36
C CYS A 437 4.80 24.56 11.74
N SER A 438 5.85 24.15 12.44
CA SER A 438 5.73 23.51 13.76
C SER A 438 5.37 24.50 14.87
N GLU A 439 5.65 25.79 14.72
CA GLU A 439 5.47 26.83 15.73
C GLU A 439 3.96 27.13 15.94
N ASP A 440 3.25 27.37 14.87
CA ASP A 440 1.82 27.70 14.88
C ASP A 440 0.92 26.55 14.41
N GLN A 441 1.52 25.42 14.05
CA GLN A 441 0.88 24.22 13.52
C GLN A 441 0.00 24.51 12.28
N SER A 442 0.45 25.41 11.42
CA SER A 442 -0.21 25.78 10.17
C SER A 442 0.29 24.96 8.98
N PHE A 443 -0.55 24.87 7.94
CA PHE A 443 -0.20 24.30 6.64
C PHE A 443 -0.27 25.41 5.62
N PHE A 444 0.79 25.56 4.85
CA PHE A 444 0.91 26.59 3.84
C PHE A 444 0.89 25.97 2.44
N HIS A 445 -0.02 26.46 1.60
CA HIS A 445 -0.13 26.17 0.18
C HIS A 445 -0.29 27.47 -0.61
N PRO A 446 0.69 27.88 -1.43
CA PRO A 446 0.73 29.23 -2.00
C PRO A 446 -0.56 29.66 -2.74
N ALA A 447 -1.07 28.79 -3.63
CA ALA A 447 -2.27 29.09 -4.41
C ALA A 447 -3.54 29.16 -3.53
N TYR A 448 -3.64 28.29 -2.54
CA TYR A 448 -4.75 28.27 -1.60
C TYR A 448 -4.78 29.51 -0.71
N GLU A 449 -3.62 29.91 -0.19
CA GLU A 449 -3.48 31.11 0.66
C GLU A 449 -3.87 32.38 -0.09
N ALA A 450 -3.39 32.53 -1.33
CA ALA A 450 -3.75 33.69 -2.16
C ALA A 450 -5.26 33.78 -2.39
N ALA A 451 -5.93 32.66 -2.70
CA ALA A 451 -7.37 32.58 -2.86
C ALA A 451 -8.10 32.88 -1.54
N SER A 452 -7.63 32.33 -0.43
CA SER A 452 -8.21 32.52 0.92
C SER A 452 -8.15 33.99 1.38
N GLU A 453 -7.00 34.63 1.22
CA GLU A 453 -6.85 36.04 1.53
C GLU A 453 -7.78 36.94 0.69
N THR A 454 -7.87 36.64 -0.60
CA THR A 454 -8.76 37.38 -1.50
C THR A 454 -10.22 37.26 -1.04
N TYR A 455 -10.65 36.05 -0.66
CA TYR A 455 -12.00 35.81 -0.16
C TYR A 455 -12.27 36.55 1.18
N ILE A 456 -11.33 36.49 2.13
CA ILE A 456 -11.45 37.23 3.41
C ILE A 456 -11.53 38.72 3.20
N ARG A 457 -10.70 39.30 2.30
CA ARG A 457 -10.80 40.75 1.94
C ARG A 457 -12.15 41.11 1.31
N LYS A 458 -12.71 40.22 0.46
CA LYS A 458 -14.02 40.38 -0.15
C LYS A 458 -15.14 40.36 0.89
N LEU A 459 -15.11 39.45 1.86
CA LEU A 459 -16.05 39.41 2.98
C LEU A 459 -15.96 40.68 3.84
N TRP A 460 -14.76 41.13 4.17
CA TRP A 460 -14.55 42.35 4.95
C TRP A 460 -15.12 43.59 4.22
N ARG A 461 -14.88 43.73 2.91
CA ARG A 461 -15.42 44.81 2.09
C ARG A 461 -16.95 44.78 2.00
N ARG A 462 -17.59 43.63 2.14
CA ARG A 462 -19.04 43.45 2.17
C ARG A 462 -19.65 43.69 3.55
N GLY A 463 -18.86 44.11 4.53
CA GLY A 463 -19.34 44.42 5.87
C GLY A 463 -19.50 43.22 6.80
N ALA A 464 -18.83 42.11 6.53
CA ALA A 464 -18.87 40.95 7.42
C ALA A 464 -18.34 41.31 8.82
N ASP A 465 -19.06 40.86 9.87
CA ASP A 465 -18.67 41.10 11.24
C ASP A 465 -17.49 40.21 11.70
N LYS A 466 -16.96 40.52 12.89
CA LYS A 466 -15.82 39.77 13.46
C LYS A 466 -16.10 38.27 13.62
N LYS A 467 -17.36 37.89 13.91
CA LYS A 467 -17.76 36.48 14.10
C LYS A 467 -17.75 35.74 12.76
N GLN A 468 -18.34 36.35 11.74
CA GLN A 468 -18.37 35.81 10.37
C GLN A 468 -16.95 35.67 9.80
N LEU A 469 -16.07 36.64 10.00
CA LEU A 469 -14.67 36.55 9.58
C LEU A 469 -13.89 35.44 10.32
N ARG A 470 -14.15 35.24 11.62
CA ARG A 470 -13.52 34.17 12.40
C ARG A 470 -13.98 32.79 11.92
N GLU A 471 -15.28 32.64 11.66
CA GLU A 471 -15.85 31.41 11.14
C GLU A 471 -15.33 31.07 9.73
N ALA A 472 -15.28 32.05 8.84
CA ALA A 472 -14.69 31.88 7.52
C ALA A 472 -13.20 31.44 7.61
N ARG A 473 -12.40 32.09 8.46
CA ARG A 473 -11.00 31.68 8.68
C ARG A 473 -10.87 30.26 9.19
N HIS A 474 -11.74 29.85 10.10
CA HIS A 474 -11.75 28.46 10.61
C HIS A 474 -12.07 27.45 9.49
N CYS A 475 -13.09 27.72 8.67
CA CYS A 475 -13.41 26.90 7.50
C CYS A 475 -12.25 26.82 6.50
N LEU A 476 -11.58 27.95 6.25
CA LEU A 476 -10.43 28.02 5.36
C LEU A 476 -9.23 27.24 5.91
N GLN A 477 -8.99 27.28 7.22
CA GLN A 477 -7.93 26.47 7.83
C GLN A 477 -8.17 24.95 7.62
N ALA A 478 -9.41 24.47 7.74
CA ALA A 478 -9.75 23.08 7.46
C ALA A 478 -9.59 22.74 5.96
N GLY A 479 -9.92 23.67 5.07
CA GLY A 479 -9.78 23.50 3.62
C GLY A 479 -8.34 23.46 3.11
N SER A 480 -7.38 24.03 3.85
CA SER A 480 -5.98 24.11 3.41
C SER A 480 -5.31 22.74 3.19
N VAL A 481 -5.82 21.71 3.84
CA VAL A 481 -5.32 20.33 3.74
C VAL A 481 -6.22 19.42 2.90
N ARG A 482 -7.20 19.98 2.20
CA ARG A 482 -8.13 19.26 1.32
C ARG A 482 -8.12 19.85 -0.09
N SER A 483 -8.58 19.11 -1.06
CA SER A 483 -8.75 19.54 -2.45
C SER A 483 -10.17 20.03 -2.76
N ASP A 484 -11.00 20.21 -1.74
CA ASP A 484 -12.43 20.54 -1.87
C ASP A 484 -12.69 21.87 -2.58
N TRP A 485 -11.77 22.83 -2.46
CA TRP A 485 -11.80 24.11 -3.15
C TRP A 485 -11.62 24.01 -4.68
N LEU A 486 -11.26 22.83 -5.19
CA LEU A 486 -11.13 22.53 -6.62
C LEU A 486 -12.34 21.78 -7.20
N LEU A 487 -13.35 21.46 -6.40
CA LEU A 487 -14.58 20.82 -6.88
C LEU A 487 -15.36 21.76 -7.81
N ASP A 488 -16.09 21.19 -8.76
CA ASP A 488 -16.95 21.98 -9.64
C ASP A 488 -18.08 22.67 -8.85
N LEU A 489 -18.58 23.79 -9.37
CA LEU A 489 -19.62 24.59 -8.69
C LEU A 489 -20.86 23.74 -8.39
N SER A 490 -21.28 22.88 -9.33
CA SER A 490 -22.43 21.99 -9.17
C SER A 490 -22.23 20.99 -8.01
N ASP A 491 -21.01 20.43 -7.88
CA ASP A 491 -20.67 19.52 -6.80
C ASP A 491 -20.62 20.24 -5.44
N ALA A 492 -20.05 21.44 -5.40
CA ALA A 492 -20.02 22.26 -4.20
C ALA A 492 -21.46 22.63 -3.75
N GLU A 493 -22.35 23.01 -4.67
CA GLU A 493 -23.76 23.30 -4.39
C GLU A 493 -24.51 22.06 -3.88
N LYS A 494 -24.25 20.89 -4.46
CA LYS A 494 -24.79 19.63 -3.96
C LYS A 494 -24.38 19.40 -2.51
N ARG A 495 -23.09 19.56 -2.19
CA ARG A 495 -22.56 19.42 -0.83
C ARG A 495 -23.15 20.42 0.15
N ILE A 496 -23.41 21.66 -0.27
CA ILE A 496 -24.11 22.68 0.56
C ILE A 496 -25.52 22.22 0.92
N ARG A 497 -26.26 21.63 -0.04
CA ARG A 497 -27.61 21.10 0.19
C ARG A 497 -27.65 19.87 1.09
N GLU A 498 -26.66 19.00 0.96
CA GLU A 498 -26.54 17.73 1.70
C GLU A 498 -25.82 17.87 3.05
N ALA A 499 -25.40 19.08 3.43
CA ALA A 499 -24.62 19.32 4.63
C ALA A 499 -25.38 18.95 5.91
N ALA A 500 -24.78 18.08 6.73
CA ALA A 500 -25.38 17.54 7.95
C ALA A 500 -25.41 18.54 9.13
N SER A 501 -24.67 19.65 9.04
CA SER A 501 -24.59 20.69 10.07
C SER A 501 -24.40 22.08 9.48
N VAL A 502 -24.70 23.11 10.27
CA VAL A 502 -24.43 24.51 9.90
C VAL A 502 -22.95 24.73 9.63
N HIS A 503 -22.07 24.16 10.46
CA HIS A 503 -20.62 24.26 10.30
C HIS A 503 -20.16 23.64 8.98
N ASN A 504 -20.61 22.46 8.63
CA ASN A 504 -20.29 21.78 7.38
C ASN A 504 -20.84 22.55 6.18
N ARG A 505 -22.05 23.13 6.29
CA ARG A 505 -22.61 23.99 5.25
C ARG A 505 -21.77 25.25 5.01
N ASN A 506 -21.34 25.93 6.06
CA ASN A 506 -20.49 27.12 5.98
C ASN A 506 -19.12 26.80 5.37
N TYR A 507 -18.56 25.65 5.70
CA TYR A 507 -17.35 25.14 5.06
C TYR A 507 -17.51 25.06 3.53
N TRP A 508 -18.56 24.40 3.04
CA TRP A 508 -18.80 24.24 1.60
C TRP A 508 -19.12 25.59 0.91
N ILE A 509 -19.78 26.53 1.59
CA ILE A 509 -19.96 27.90 1.11
C ILE A 509 -18.60 28.59 0.94
N CYS A 510 -17.68 28.46 1.89
CA CYS A 510 -16.32 29.01 1.77
C CYS A 510 -15.57 28.37 0.58
N MET A 511 -15.59 27.02 0.44
CA MET A 511 -14.91 26.32 -0.65
C MET A 511 -15.47 26.73 -2.03
N LYS A 512 -16.79 26.90 -2.16
CA LYS A 512 -17.43 27.40 -3.37
C LYS A 512 -16.92 28.80 -3.72
N ASN A 513 -16.90 29.70 -2.74
CA ASN A 513 -16.58 31.13 -2.95
C ASN A 513 -15.07 31.36 -3.22
N LEU A 514 -14.19 30.43 -2.92
CA LEU A 514 -12.79 30.51 -3.34
C LEU A 514 -12.60 30.46 -4.85
N LYS A 515 -13.58 29.94 -5.59
CA LYS A 515 -13.56 29.85 -7.06
C LYS A 515 -14.20 31.05 -7.76
N GLU A 516 -15.06 31.77 -7.05
CA GLU A 516 -15.72 32.92 -7.62
C GLU A 516 -14.78 34.14 -7.59
N PRO A 517 -14.44 34.71 -8.75
CA PRO A 517 -13.48 35.81 -8.85
C PRO A 517 -13.92 37.09 -8.11
#